data_263f96ec69d37a946c5f6fa5b32bc87a
#
_entry.id   263f96ec69d37a946c5f6fa5b32bc87a
#
_cell.length_a   1.000
_cell.length_b   1.000
_cell.length_c   1.000
_cell.angle_alpha   90.00
_cell.angle_beta   90.00
_cell.angle_gamma   90.00
#
_symmetry.space_group_name_H-M   'P 1'
#
loop_
_entity.id
_entity.type
_entity.pdbx_description
1 polymer ?
#
loop_
_entity_poly.entity_id
_entity_poly.type
_entity_poly.pdbx_seq_one_letter_code
_entity_poly.pdbx_strand_id
1 'polypeptide(L)'
;MIERLDQRDAVPLQDLDLFTRLTQYFDAIDLNLRAGTGWFIFNASGSRATRITTFIAARLREFGPFLSSYLIPWREFSLNSYMVGVELQSIAEPESLVGRAKAEFDIASRVSREHMVRLVASDLLILSGIKPAHSHELEFLEQTIGHRYSQRLATILISPSMPQDLARTFEEIAPGASLWDRLFERMYERSLIAL
;
A
#
# COMPACT_ATOMS: atom_id res chain seq x y z
N MET A 1 18.00 -41.86 0.15
CA MET A 1 17.20 -40.86 0.91
C MET A 1 17.82 -39.48 0.71
N ILE A 2 18.02 -39.07 -0.55
CA ILE A 2 18.53 -37.74 -0.95
C ILE A 2 17.79 -37.34 -2.25
N GLU A 3 16.49 -37.02 -2.15
CA GLU A 3 15.70 -36.57 -3.31
C GLU A 3 14.51 -35.70 -2.89
N ARG A 4 14.70 -34.77 -1.96
CA ARG A 4 13.63 -33.82 -1.56
C ARG A 4 14.10 -32.39 -1.29
N LEU A 5 15.16 -31.92 -1.96
CA LEU A 5 15.67 -30.58 -1.72
C LEU A 5 15.78 -29.68 -2.96
N ASP A 6 15.16 -30.04 -4.09
CA ASP A 6 15.31 -29.25 -5.32
C ASP A 6 14.00 -28.90 -6.05
N GLN A 7 12.91 -28.72 -5.32
CA GLN A 7 11.78 -27.92 -5.78
C GLN A 7 11.82 -26.55 -5.11
N ARG A 8 12.88 -25.79 -5.34
CA ARG A 8 12.79 -24.33 -5.32
C ARG A 8 11.90 -24.00 -6.51
N ASP A 9 10.67 -23.55 -6.22
CA ASP A 9 9.70 -23.11 -7.22
C ASP A 9 10.42 -22.25 -8.26
N ALA A 10 10.60 -22.77 -9.46
CA ALA A 10 11.19 -22.03 -10.56
C ALA A 10 10.34 -20.78 -10.75
N VAL A 11 10.96 -19.61 -10.60
CA VAL A 11 10.27 -18.33 -10.77
C VAL A 11 9.71 -18.31 -12.21
N PRO A 12 8.40 -18.13 -12.40
CA PRO A 12 7.83 -18.06 -13.75
C PRO A 12 8.54 -16.99 -14.58
N LEU A 13 8.74 -17.24 -15.88
CA LEU A 13 9.44 -16.30 -16.79
C LEU A 13 8.88 -14.88 -16.72
N GLN A 14 7.56 -14.74 -16.55
CA GLN A 14 6.88 -13.45 -16.37
C GLN A 14 7.35 -12.69 -15.13
N ASP A 15 7.70 -13.39 -14.07
CA ASP A 15 8.17 -12.78 -12.83
C ASP A 15 9.67 -12.44 -12.89
N LEU A 16 10.46 -13.08 -13.78
CA LEU A 16 11.89 -12.79 -13.91
C LEU A 16 12.14 -11.35 -14.37
N ASP A 17 11.38 -10.86 -15.36
CA ASP A 17 11.48 -9.46 -15.79
C ASP A 17 11.10 -8.51 -14.66
N LEU A 18 10.00 -8.77 -13.96
CA LEU A 18 9.57 -7.96 -12.83
C LEU A 18 10.65 -7.90 -11.73
N PHE A 19 11.22 -9.04 -11.34
CA PHE A 19 12.26 -9.08 -10.32
C PHE A 19 13.56 -8.40 -10.76
N THR A 20 13.93 -8.52 -12.05
CA THR A 20 15.06 -7.79 -12.60
C THR A 20 14.86 -6.28 -12.51
N ARG A 21 13.69 -5.79 -12.90
CA ARG A 21 13.35 -4.37 -12.85
C ARG A 21 13.20 -3.87 -11.40
N LEU A 22 12.63 -4.68 -10.49
CA LEU A 22 12.60 -4.35 -9.06
C LEU A 22 14.01 -4.29 -8.46
N THR A 23 14.91 -5.18 -8.84
CA THR A 23 16.31 -5.14 -8.42
C THR A 23 16.95 -3.82 -8.84
N GLN A 24 16.84 -3.45 -10.12
CA GLN A 24 17.33 -2.17 -10.64
C GLN A 24 16.72 -0.96 -9.91
N TYR A 25 15.42 -1.04 -9.59
CA TYR A 25 14.74 0.01 -8.84
C TYR A 25 15.36 0.19 -7.45
N PHE A 26 15.58 -0.89 -6.72
CA PHE A 26 16.19 -0.84 -5.38
C PHE A 26 17.69 -0.50 -5.43
N ASP A 27 18.41 -0.92 -6.45
CA ASP A 27 19.82 -0.54 -6.63
C ASP A 27 19.99 0.97 -6.89
N ALA A 28 18.97 1.61 -7.47
CA ALA A 28 18.91 3.06 -7.70
C ALA A 28 17.93 3.77 -6.74
N ILE A 29 17.72 3.25 -5.51
CA ILE A 29 16.64 3.70 -4.63
C ILE A 29 16.70 5.20 -4.33
N ASP A 30 17.86 5.77 -4.07
CA ASP A 30 18.02 7.19 -3.76
C ASP A 30 17.52 8.10 -4.90
N LEU A 31 17.79 7.72 -6.15
CA LEU A 31 17.32 8.45 -7.32
C LEU A 31 15.79 8.33 -7.46
N ASN A 32 15.27 7.13 -7.27
CA ASN A 32 13.83 6.86 -7.36
C ASN A 32 13.04 7.58 -6.27
N LEU A 33 13.55 7.62 -5.04
CA LEU A 33 12.92 8.36 -3.95
C LEU A 33 12.91 9.86 -4.20
N ARG A 34 14.03 10.43 -4.66
CA ARG A 34 14.09 11.87 -5.01
C ARG A 34 13.15 12.25 -6.14
N ALA A 35 12.93 11.34 -7.09
CA ALA A 35 11.99 11.53 -8.18
C ALA A 35 10.53 11.29 -7.75
N GLY A 36 10.31 10.64 -6.61
CA GLY A 36 9.00 10.14 -6.18
C GLY A 36 8.50 8.98 -7.03
N THR A 37 9.44 8.24 -7.68
CA THR A 37 9.10 7.12 -8.56
C THR A 37 8.74 5.89 -7.73
N GLY A 38 7.60 5.30 -8.01
CA GLY A 38 7.11 4.09 -7.36
C GLY A 38 6.80 2.96 -8.35
N TRP A 39 5.90 2.06 -7.92
CA TRP A 39 5.40 0.95 -8.73
C TRP A 39 3.90 0.79 -8.58
N PHE A 40 3.25 0.38 -9.67
CA PHE A 40 1.91 -0.20 -9.60
C PHE A 40 1.95 -1.59 -10.23
N ILE A 41 1.88 -2.61 -9.38
CA ILE A 41 2.00 -4.02 -9.74
C ILE A 41 0.62 -4.66 -9.68
N PHE A 42 0.15 -5.16 -10.79
CA PHE A 42 -1.14 -5.80 -10.95
C PHE A 42 -1.02 -7.32 -11.01
N ASN A 43 -2.15 -8.01 -10.97
CA ASN A 43 -2.24 -9.47 -11.07
C ASN A 43 -1.36 -10.22 -10.06
N ALA A 44 -1.06 -9.59 -8.92
CA ALA A 44 -0.25 -10.16 -7.86
C ALA A 44 -1.13 -10.93 -6.86
N SER A 45 -1.49 -12.16 -7.18
CA SER A 45 -2.32 -13.03 -6.35
C SER A 45 -1.56 -14.27 -5.87
N GLY A 46 -2.04 -14.91 -4.80
CA GLY A 46 -1.50 -16.17 -4.29
C GLY A 46 0.01 -16.15 -4.05
N SER A 47 0.72 -17.15 -4.55
CA SER A 47 2.17 -17.29 -4.40
C SER A 47 2.97 -16.15 -5.06
N ARG A 48 2.44 -15.56 -6.16
CA ARG A 48 3.07 -14.40 -6.81
C ARG A 48 3.13 -13.20 -5.87
N ALA A 49 2.01 -12.87 -5.21
CA ALA A 49 1.97 -11.79 -4.21
C ALA A 49 2.98 -12.02 -3.09
N THR A 50 3.04 -13.25 -2.56
CA THR A 50 3.98 -13.62 -1.51
C THR A 50 5.43 -13.44 -1.96
N ARG A 51 5.79 -13.91 -3.16
CA ARG A 51 7.16 -13.74 -3.70
C ARG A 51 7.53 -12.26 -3.83
N ILE A 52 6.64 -11.45 -4.44
CA ILE A 52 6.87 -10.01 -4.62
C ILE A 52 7.06 -9.30 -3.28
N THR A 53 6.15 -9.51 -2.35
CA THR A 53 6.22 -8.85 -1.02
C THR A 53 7.42 -9.32 -0.21
N THR A 54 7.78 -10.60 -0.28
CA THR A 54 8.98 -11.14 0.38
C THR A 54 10.26 -10.55 -0.21
N PHE A 55 10.33 -10.43 -1.54
CA PHE A 55 11.47 -9.80 -2.23
C PHE A 55 11.62 -8.34 -1.79
N ILE A 56 10.54 -7.55 -1.85
CA ILE A 56 10.55 -6.15 -1.43
C ILE A 56 10.98 -6.04 0.04
N ALA A 57 10.39 -6.85 0.93
CA ALA A 57 10.74 -6.84 2.35
C ALA A 57 12.21 -7.24 2.63
N ALA A 58 12.79 -8.13 1.80
CA ALA A 58 14.21 -8.47 1.88
C ALA A 58 15.09 -7.28 1.48
N ARG A 59 14.78 -6.62 0.37
CA ARG A 59 15.50 -5.43 -0.10
C ARG A 59 15.42 -4.28 0.92
N LEU A 60 14.25 -4.02 1.51
CA LEU A 60 14.09 -2.99 2.53
C LEU A 60 14.96 -3.23 3.76
N ARG A 61 15.12 -4.49 4.16
CA ARG A 61 15.99 -4.85 5.30
C ARG A 61 17.47 -4.54 5.06
N GLU A 62 17.93 -4.60 3.80
CA GLU A 62 19.31 -4.26 3.44
C GLU A 62 19.62 -2.77 3.70
N PHE A 63 18.64 -1.89 3.54
CA PHE A 63 18.78 -0.44 3.83
C PHE A 63 18.70 -0.11 5.32
N GLY A 64 18.08 -0.98 6.13
CA GLY A 64 17.96 -0.77 7.57
C GLY A 64 17.33 0.58 7.93
N PRO A 65 17.92 1.34 8.88
CA PRO A 65 17.38 2.62 9.35
C PRO A 65 17.61 3.78 8.37
N PHE A 66 18.37 3.60 7.30
CA PHE A 66 18.67 4.66 6.33
C PHE A 66 17.50 4.96 5.39
N LEU A 67 16.52 4.06 5.32
CA LEU A 67 15.31 4.21 4.51
C LEU A 67 14.07 4.20 5.40
N SER A 68 13.37 5.33 5.48
CA SER A 68 12.05 5.37 6.12
C SER A 68 11.03 4.70 5.21
N SER A 69 10.73 3.45 5.48
CA SER A 69 9.77 2.68 4.68
C SER A 69 8.62 2.15 5.53
N TYR A 70 7.45 2.06 4.91
CA TYR A 70 6.27 1.49 5.54
C TYR A 70 5.59 0.49 4.61
N LEU A 71 5.71 -0.80 4.95
CA LEU A 71 5.01 -1.88 4.26
C LEU A 71 3.77 -2.24 5.07
N ILE A 72 2.60 -2.09 4.46
CA ILE A 72 1.30 -2.34 5.08
C ILE A 72 0.43 -3.22 4.16
N PRO A 73 -0.13 -4.34 4.65
CA PRO A 73 -1.12 -5.09 3.90
C PRO A 73 -2.46 -4.36 3.86
N TRP A 74 -3.24 -4.58 2.80
CA TRP A 74 -4.55 -3.95 2.60
C TRP A 74 -5.48 -4.09 3.79
N ARG A 75 -5.49 -5.25 4.43
CA ARG A 75 -6.34 -5.49 5.60
C ARG A 75 -6.10 -4.49 6.73
N GLU A 76 -4.84 -4.18 7.01
CA GLU A 76 -4.48 -3.20 8.05
C GLU A 76 -4.78 -1.77 7.60
N PHE A 77 -4.56 -1.48 6.31
CA PHE A 77 -4.92 -0.21 5.71
C PHE A 77 -6.43 0.03 5.77
N SER A 78 -7.25 -0.96 5.40
CA SER A 78 -8.71 -0.94 5.45
C SER A 78 -9.22 -0.73 6.89
N LEU A 79 -8.66 -1.45 7.86
CA LEU A 79 -9.01 -1.24 9.27
C LEU A 79 -8.71 0.19 9.73
N ASN A 80 -7.57 0.73 9.32
CA ASN A 80 -7.19 2.11 9.65
C ASN A 80 -8.12 3.13 9.00
N SER A 81 -8.52 2.91 7.75
CA SER A 81 -9.49 3.76 7.06
C SER A 81 -10.84 3.78 7.76
N TYR A 82 -11.30 2.62 8.24
CA TYR A 82 -12.53 2.50 9.03
C TYR A 82 -12.41 3.24 10.37
N MET A 83 -11.33 3.03 11.10
CA MET A 83 -11.11 3.70 12.39
C MET A 83 -11.09 5.23 12.26
N VAL A 84 -10.40 5.76 11.26
CA VAL A 84 -10.27 7.19 11.04
C VAL A 84 -11.52 7.80 10.41
N GLY A 85 -12.10 7.13 9.40
CA GLY A 85 -13.20 7.66 8.61
C GLY A 85 -14.58 7.45 9.22
N VAL A 86 -14.76 6.45 10.08
CA VAL A 86 -16.05 6.05 10.62
C VAL A 86 -16.06 6.07 12.13
N GLU A 87 -15.24 5.26 12.78
CA GLU A 87 -15.33 5.00 14.21
C GLU A 87 -14.99 6.24 15.05
N LEU A 88 -13.83 6.84 14.83
CA LEU A 88 -13.39 8.02 15.59
C LEU A 88 -14.26 9.25 15.32
N GLN A 89 -14.83 9.34 14.11
CA GLN A 89 -15.74 10.45 13.76
C GLN A 89 -17.15 10.27 14.35
N SER A 90 -17.58 9.03 14.62
CA SER A 90 -18.89 8.75 15.21
C SER A 90 -19.02 9.19 16.67
N ILE A 91 -17.89 9.42 17.34
CA ILE A 91 -17.86 9.90 18.73
C ILE A 91 -18.01 11.42 18.73
N ALA A 92 -19.24 11.88 18.92
CA ALA A 92 -19.59 13.31 18.82
C ALA A 92 -18.91 14.19 19.87
N GLU A 93 -18.67 13.63 21.07
CA GLU A 93 -18.06 14.36 22.19
C GLU A 93 -16.96 13.55 22.88
N PRO A 94 -15.74 13.45 22.26
CA PRO A 94 -14.63 12.68 22.85
C PRO A 94 -14.23 13.17 24.25
N GLU A 95 -14.44 14.47 24.53
CA GLU A 95 -14.12 15.09 25.81
C GLU A 95 -15.07 14.67 26.96
N SER A 96 -16.27 14.19 26.62
CA SER A 96 -17.25 13.69 27.60
C SER A 96 -16.97 12.25 28.05
N LEU A 97 -16.07 11.54 27.38
CA LEU A 97 -15.68 10.19 27.75
C LEU A 97 -14.91 10.17 29.07
N VAL A 98 -15.27 9.21 29.94
CA VAL A 98 -14.61 9.06 31.26
C VAL A 98 -14.20 7.59 31.50
N GLY A 99 -13.23 7.42 32.39
CA GLY A 99 -12.77 6.10 32.82
C GLY A 99 -12.21 5.22 31.69
N ARG A 100 -12.67 3.99 31.62
CA ARG A 100 -12.18 2.99 30.65
C ARG A 100 -12.45 3.40 29.21
N ALA A 101 -13.63 3.97 28.91
CA ALA A 101 -13.98 4.39 27.56
C ALA A 101 -13.06 5.48 27.04
N LYS A 102 -12.65 6.43 27.88
CA LYS A 102 -11.67 7.45 27.54
C LYS A 102 -10.30 6.83 27.26
N ALA A 103 -9.83 5.93 28.11
CA ALA A 103 -8.54 5.27 27.92
C ALA A 103 -8.49 4.46 26.61
N GLU A 104 -9.54 3.74 26.29
CA GLU A 104 -9.67 2.99 25.03
C GLU A 104 -9.67 3.92 23.80
N PHE A 105 -10.42 5.03 23.87
CA PHE A 105 -10.44 6.05 22.82
C PHE A 105 -9.06 6.71 22.60
N ASP A 106 -8.39 7.08 23.69
CA ASP A 106 -7.05 7.72 23.62
C ASP A 106 -6.02 6.78 23.01
N ILE A 107 -6.08 5.48 23.32
CA ILE A 107 -5.22 4.46 22.73
C ILE A 107 -5.52 4.31 21.23
N ALA A 108 -6.79 4.14 20.86
CA ALA A 108 -7.21 3.98 19.47
C ALA A 108 -6.80 5.20 18.61
N SER A 109 -7.05 6.41 19.12
CA SER A 109 -6.70 7.67 18.45
C SER A 109 -5.19 7.80 18.26
N ARG A 110 -4.39 7.43 19.27
CA ARG A 110 -2.93 7.47 19.18
C ARG A 110 -2.39 6.49 18.15
N VAL A 111 -2.87 5.25 18.17
CA VAL A 111 -2.46 4.20 17.22
C VAL A 111 -2.85 4.61 15.79
N SER A 112 -4.08 5.07 15.57
CA SER A 112 -4.52 5.53 14.26
C SER A 112 -3.70 6.71 13.75
N ARG A 113 -3.35 7.66 14.62
CA ARG A 113 -2.49 8.80 14.27
C ARG A 113 -1.08 8.36 13.90
N GLU A 114 -0.50 7.42 14.63
CA GLU A 114 0.82 6.87 14.32
C GLU A 114 0.83 6.20 12.94
N HIS A 115 -0.18 5.38 12.63
CA HIS A 115 -0.34 4.77 11.31
C HIS A 115 -0.50 5.83 10.21
N MET A 116 -1.31 6.87 10.46
CA MET A 116 -1.49 7.97 9.50
C MET A 116 -0.17 8.69 9.21
N VAL A 117 0.61 9.00 10.23
CA VAL A 117 1.93 9.64 10.06
C VAL A 117 2.83 8.75 9.20
N ARG A 118 2.88 7.45 9.47
CA ARG A 118 3.69 6.51 8.68
C ARG A 118 3.22 6.41 7.23
N LEU A 119 1.90 6.38 6.98
CA LEU A 119 1.32 6.35 5.63
C LEU A 119 1.72 7.57 4.80
N VAL A 120 1.71 8.77 5.40
CA VAL A 120 1.92 10.02 4.66
C VAL A 120 3.36 10.52 4.67
N ALA A 121 4.18 10.14 5.66
CA ALA A 121 5.52 10.71 5.86
C ALA A 121 6.67 9.75 5.54
N SER A 122 6.44 8.43 5.37
CA SER A 122 7.52 7.52 4.98
C SER A 122 8.05 7.83 3.57
N ASP A 123 9.35 7.71 3.36
CA ASP A 123 9.97 7.93 2.04
C ASP A 123 9.41 6.96 1.00
N LEU A 124 9.21 5.69 1.40
CA LEU A 124 8.63 4.65 0.58
C LEU A 124 7.45 3.98 1.29
N LEU A 125 6.26 4.11 0.72
CA LEU A 125 5.08 3.35 1.13
C LEU A 125 4.91 2.13 0.23
N ILE A 126 4.67 0.97 0.82
CA ILE A 126 4.31 -0.25 0.11
C ILE A 126 2.95 -0.72 0.62
N LEU A 127 1.92 -0.68 -0.23
CA LEU A 127 0.57 -1.15 0.07
C LEU A 127 0.29 -2.41 -0.74
N SER A 128 0.10 -3.54 -0.06
CA SER A 128 -0.03 -4.84 -0.70
C SER A 128 -1.42 -5.45 -0.56
N GLY A 129 -1.87 -6.16 -1.62
CA GLY A 129 -3.11 -6.91 -1.64
C GLY A 129 -4.36 -6.03 -1.76
N ILE A 130 -4.28 -4.93 -2.52
CA ILE A 130 -5.37 -3.96 -2.69
C ILE A 130 -6.64 -4.65 -3.18
N LYS A 131 -7.64 -4.69 -2.32
CA LYS A 131 -8.96 -5.30 -2.57
C LYS A 131 -10.04 -4.51 -1.82
N PRO A 132 -10.44 -3.33 -2.34
CA PRO A 132 -11.43 -2.49 -1.66
C PRO A 132 -12.82 -3.14 -1.67
N ALA A 133 -13.58 -2.85 -0.62
CA ALA A 133 -14.95 -3.31 -0.43
C ALA A 133 -15.92 -2.18 -0.03
N HIS A 134 -15.39 -1.04 0.43
CA HIS A 134 -16.19 0.07 0.95
C HIS A 134 -15.68 1.42 0.45
N SER A 135 -16.57 2.41 0.33
CA SER A 135 -16.25 3.75 -0.18
C SER A 135 -15.20 4.48 0.67
N HIS A 136 -15.27 4.36 2.00
CA HIS A 136 -14.30 5.00 2.89
C HIS A 136 -12.85 4.50 2.65
N GLU A 137 -12.68 3.24 2.24
CA GLU A 137 -11.36 2.69 1.88
C GLU A 137 -10.80 3.35 0.63
N LEU A 138 -11.66 3.57 -0.38
CA LEU A 138 -11.28 4.21 -1.64
C LEU A 138 -10.94 5.70 -1.43
N GLU A 139 -11.76 6.40 -0.66
CA GLU A 139 -11.53 7.80 -0.33
C GLU A 139 -10.22 7.97 0.45
N PHE A 140 -10.00 7.12 1.44
CA PHE A 140 -8.78 7.13 2.24
C PHE A 140 -7.54 6.79 1.41
N LEU A 141 -7.64 5.83 0.48
CA LEU A 141 -6.57 5.50 -0.47
C LEU A 141 -6.27 6.69 -1.38
N GLU A 142 -7.29 7.30 -1.98
CA GLU A 142 -7.15 8.45 -2.87
C GLU A 142 -6.49 9.63 -2.15
N GLN A 143 -6.94 9.95 -0.94
CA GLN A 143 -6.34 11.01 -0.12
C GLN A 143 -4.88 10.72 0.25
N THR A 144 -4.57 9.47 0.63
CA THR A 144 -3.20 9.04 0.96
C THR A 144 -2.29 9.19 -0.25
N ILE A 145 -2.69 8.67 -1.41
CA ILE A 145 -1.91 8.75 -2.65
C ILE A 145 -1.82 10.21 -3.14
N GLY A 146 -2.90 10.98 -3.07
CA GLY A 146 -2.91 12.39 -3.42
C GLY A 146 -1.93 13.23 -2.60
N HIS A 147 -1.90 12.99 -1.29
CA HIS A 147 -0.94 13.66 -0.42
C HIS A 147 0.51 13.26 -0.78
N ARG A 148 0.80 11.97 -0.92
CA ARG A 148 2.13 11.47 -1.25
C ARG A 148 2.60 11.95 -2.62
N TYR A 149 1.70 11.97 -3.60
CA TYR A 149 1.96 12.52 -4.93
C TYR A 149 2.36 14.00 -4.85
N SER A 150 1.64 14.83 -4.09
CA SER A 150 1.96 16.25 -3.92
C SER A 150 3.32 16.49 -3.25
N GLN A 151 3.72 15.60 -2.33
CA GLN A 151 5.00 15.64 -1.63
C GLN A 151 6.14 14.91 -2.36
N ARG A 152 5.90 14.35 -3.55
CA ARG A 152 6.85 13.54 -4.33
C ARG A 152 7.40 12.33 -3.56
N LEU A 153 6.56 11.69 -2.74
CA LEU A 153 6.93 10.50 -1.99
C LEU A 153 6.64 9.24 -2.79
N ALA A 154 7.63 8.35 -2.86
CA ALA A 154 7.52 7.10 -3.63
C ALA A 154 6.50 6.13 -3.05
N THR A 155 5.70 5.50 -3.91
CA THR A 155 4.65 4.56 -3.49
C THR A 155 4.66 3.32 -4.36
N ILE A 156 4.64 2.15 -3.75
CA ILE A 156 4.46 0.85 -4.41
C ILE A 156 3.07 0.34 -4.07
N LEU A 157 2.21 0.20 -5.07
CA LEU A 157 0.90 -0.41 -4.95
C LEU A 157 0.93 -1.81 -5.56
N ILE A 158 0.39 -2.80 -4.85
CA ILE A 158 0.34 -4.21 -5.29
C ILE A 158 -1.11 -4.68 -5.21
N SER A 159 -1.69 -5.00 -6.38
CA SER A 159 -3.07 -5.46 -6.50
C SER A 159 -3.15 -6.90 -6.99
N PRO A 160 -4.03 -7.74 -6.42
CA PRO A 160 -4.32 -9.05 -6.98
C PRO A 160 -5.11 -9.00 -8.29
N SER A 161 -5.77 -7.87 -8.56
CA SER A 161 -6.62 -7.67 -9.71
C SER A 161 -5.86 -7.07 -10.89
N MET A 162 -6.39 -7.27 -12.10
CA MET A 162 -5.98 -6.54 -13.30
C MET A 162 -6.49 -5.08 -13.24
N PRO A 163 -5.87 -4.13 -13.97
CA PRO A 163 -6.29 -2.73 -13.96
C PRO A 163 -7.78 -2.53 -14.25
N GLN A 164 -8.32 -3.23 -15.25
CA GLN A 164 -9.73 -3.13 -15.66
C GLN A 164 -10.69 -3.63 -14.58
N ASP A 165 -10.33 -4.71 -13.88
CA ASP A 165 -11.15 -5.29 -12.82
C ASP A 165 -11.12 -4.40 -11.57
N LEU A 166 -9.96 -3.82 -11.26
CA LEU A 166 -9.84 -2.87 -10.17
C LEU A 166 -10.63 -1.58 -10.47
N ALA A 167 -10.55 -1.06 -11.69
CA ALA A 167 -11.34 0.09 -12.14
C ALA A 167 -12.86 -0.16 -12.00
N ARG A 168 -13.32 -1.36 -12.40
CA ARG A 168 -14.72 -1.75 -12.24
C ARG A 168 -15.13 -1.80 -10.77
N THR A 169 -14.29 -2.36 -9.91
CA THR A 169 -14.54 -2.42 -8.47
C THR A 169 -14.67 -1.02 -7.87
N PHE A 170 -13.84 -0.06 -8.29
CA PHE A 170 -13.94 1.33 -7.84
C PHE A 170 -15.27 1.96 -8.26
N GLU A 171 -15.69 1.76 -9.51
CA GLU A 171 -16.94 2.30 -10.02
C GLU A 171 -18.17 1.64 -9.34
N GLU A 172 -18.11 0.36 -9.04
CA GLU A 172 -19.19 -0.36 -8.31
C GLU A 172 -19.34 0.14 -6.86
N ILE A 173 -18.22 0.46 -6.18
CA ILE A 173 -18.23 0.91 -4.77
C ILE A 173 -18.58 2.40 -4.66
N ALA A 174 -18.07 3.24 -5.56
CA ALA A 174 -18.25 4.70 -5.54
C ALA A 174 -18.62 5.25 -6.93
N PRO A 175 -19.84 4.98 -7.41
CA PRO A 175 -20.27 5.36 -8.75
C PRO A 175 -20.12 6.86 -9.01
N GLY A 176 -19.52 7.23 -10.15
CA GLY A 176 -19.37 8.62 -10.59
C GLY A 176 -18.40 9.46 -9.78
N ALA A 177 -17.70 8.91 -8.80
CA ALA A 177 -16.75 9.64 -7.98
C ALA A 177 -15.39 9.88 -8.64
N SER A 178 -15.11 9.24 -9.79
CA SER A 178 -13.85 9.32 -10.55
C SER A 178 -12.60 9.04 -9.69
N LEU A 179 -12.75 8.23 -8.61
CA LEU A 179 -11.65 7.92 -7.69
C LEU A 179 -10.56 7.12 -8.38
N TRP A 180 -10.95 6.19 -9.25
CA TRP A 180 -10.00 5.40 -10.04
C TRP A 180 -9.16 6.26 -10.96
N ASP A 181 -9.81 7.14 -11.73
CA ASP A 181 -9.10 7.97 -12.72
C ASP A 181 -8.05 8.85 -12.04
N ARG A 182 -8.41 9.50 -10.93
CA ARG A 182 -7.47 10.33 -10.16
C ARG A 182 -6.32 9.52 -9.56
N LEU A 183 -6.61 8.33 -9.01
CA LEU A 183 -5.59 7.44 -8.47
C LEU A 183 -4.65 6.96 -9.58
N PHE A 184 -5.22 6.46 -10.67
CA PHE A 184 -4.47 5.87 -11.77
C PHE A 184 -3.61 6.90 -12.48
N GLU A 185 -4.13 8.10 -12.75
CA GLU A 185 -3.38 9.21 -13.35
C GLU A 185 -2.12 9.55 -12.53
N ARG A 186 -2.28 9.74 -11.21
CA ARG A 186 -1.14 10.04 -10.31
C ARG A 186 -0.12 8.91 -10.26
N MET A 187 -0.59 7.68 -10.23
CA MET A 187 0.31 6.51 -10.23
C MET A 187 0.97 6.33 -11.59
N TYR A 188 0.24 6.55 -12.69
CA TYR A 188 0.79 6.42 -14.05
C TYR A 188 1.93 7.42 -14.32
N GLU A 189 1.79 8.65 -13.84
CA GLU A 189 2.82 9.68 -14.02
C GLU A 189 4.13 9.39 -13.31
N ARG A 190 4.08 8.68 -12.17
CA ARG A 190 5.25 8.49 -11.29
C ARG A 190 5.53 7.06 -10.90
N SER A 191 4.97 6.10 -11.59
CA SER A 191 5.19 4.70 -11.26
C SER A 191 5.53 3.87 -12.48
N LEU A 192 6.38 2.89 -12.27
CA LEU A 192 6.57 1.80 -13.20
C LEU A 192 5.36 0.87 -13.10
N ILE A 193 4.82 0.46 -14.24
CA ILE A 193 3.65 -0.44 -14.29
C ILE A 193 4.11 -1.86 -14.60
N ALA A 194 3.60 -2.84 -13.86
CA ALA A 194 3.75 -4.27 -14.12
C ALA A 194 2.39 -4.98 -14.06
N LEU A 195 2.15 -5.88 -15.03
CA LEU A 195 0.94 -6.71 -15.15
C LEU A 195 1.22 -8.14 -14.70
#